data_971241a24ac1641011fefee4aa709284
#
_entry.id   971241a24ac1641011fefee4aa709284
#
_cell.length_a   1.000
_cell.length_b   1.000
_cell.length_c   1.000
_cell.angle_alpha   90.00
_cell.angle_beta   90.00
_cell.angle_gamma   90.00
#
_symmetry.space_group_name_H-M   'P 1'
#
loop_
_entity.id
_entity.type
_entity.pdbx_description
1 polymer ?
#
loop_
_entity_poly.entity_id
_entity_poly.type
_entity_poly.pdbx_seq_one_letter_code
_entity_poly.pdbx_strand_id
1 'polypeptide(L)'
;MSKSNINRRKSHTVQVGKVSIGGSSPIVIQSMTDTNTSDIEKTVDQIIQLADAGSEIVRVTVNDSEAIKSIPYIKDKLFHSNVTVPLVGDFHFNGHILLDKYYKEAAYLDKFRINPGNVGKKNKKDKNFTTMIEAACKLDKPVRIGVNWGSLDQDLLASKLDLNNKSKNPKSLDEIMCDTVISSALENAKLAESLGMHKSKIIISCKLSKVNMLIDVYRKIAKLCEYPLHLGLTEAGSNERGVVYSSCALGPLLLDGIGDTIRVSLTTDINGERTKEVEISKLILQSFGIRYFLPDVTSCPGCGRTSSDYFQKLAFDIDEHIKKNMPLWKKNYPGVENLKISLMGCIVNGPGESKHADIGISLPGRGENPTAPVYIDGEKKLTLKGDNVTGDFKKILLEYIDNKYK
;
A
#
# COMPACT_ATOMS: atom_id res chain seq x y z
N MET A 1 10.01 -19.31 -11.65
CA MET A 1 9.22 -18.10 -11.24
C MET A 1 8.94 -17.26 -12.47
N SER A 2 7.68 -17.14 -12.91
CA SER A 2 7.35 -16.07 -13.86
C SER A 2 7.37 -14.76 -13.07
N LYS A 3 8.44 -13.98 -13.20
CA LYS A 3 8.39 -12.56 -12.86
C LYS A 3 7.15 -12.00 -13.56
N SER A 4 6.31 -11.28 -12.83
CA SER A 4 5.20 -10.57 -13.47
C SER A 4 5.77 -9.80 -14.66
N ASN A 5 5.27 -10.08 -15.86
CA ASN A 5 5.70 -9.39 -17.09
C ASN A 5 5.18 -7.93 -17.14
N ILE A 6 4.96 -7.33 -15.96
CA ILE A 6 4.48 -5.95 -15.85
C ILE A 6 5.65 -5.01 -16.17
N ASN A 7 5.52 -4.34 -17.31
CA ASN A 7 6.48 -3.31 -17.70
C ASN A 7 6.17 -2.01 -16.92
N ARG A 8 6.96 -1.74 -15.87
CA ARG A 8 6.74 -0.57 -15.03
C ARG A 8 7.06 0.73 -15.77
N ARG A 9 6.20 1.72 -15.58
CA ARG A 9 6.39 3.08 -16.05
C ARG A 9 7.73 3.64 -15.55
N LYS A 10 8.47 4.29 -16.42
CA LYS A 10 9.69 5.01 -16.02
C LYS A 10 9.35 6.15 -15.08
N SER A 11 10.03 6.23 -13.93
CA SER A 11 9.90 7.32 -12.96
C SER A 11 11.26 7.65 -12.33
N HIS A 12 11.37 8.87 -11.80
CA HIS A 12 12.53 9.24 -11.01
C HIS A 12 12.58 8.43 -9.71
N THR A 13 13.78 8.22 -9.16
CA THR A 13 13.92 7.67 -7.81
C THR A 13 13.94 8.80 -6.79
N VAL A 14 13.08 8.70 -5.78
CA VAL A 14 13.02 9.62 -4.65
C VAL A 14 13.39 8.88 -3.37
N GLN A 15 14.37 9.40 -2.65
CA GLN A 15 14.81 8.82 -1.38
C GLN A 15 14.02 9.41 -0.21
N VAL A 16 13.43 8.56 0.64
CA VAL A 16 12.68 8.94 1.86
C VAL A 16 13.28 8.19 3.05
N GLY A 17 14.10 8.84 3.84
CA GLY A 17 14.95 8.14 4.81
C GLY A 17 15.75 7.04 4.11
N LYS A 18 15.62 5.79 4.53
CA LYS A 18 16.27 4.63 3.92
C LYS A 18 15.45 3.96 2.79
N VAL A 19 14.25 4.47 2.47
CA VAL A 19 13.34 3.87 1.49
C VAL A 19 13.41 4.61 0.17
N SER A 20 13.67 3.89 -0.93
CA SER A 20 13.64 4.42 -2.29
C SER A 20 12.27 4.23 -2.92
N ILE A 21 11.70 5.29 -3.52
CA ILE A 21 10.41 5.29 -4.22
C ILE A 21 10.64 5.61 -5.68
N GLY A 22 10.07 4.81 -6.58
CA GLY A 22 10.20 5.00 -8.02
C GLY A 22 11.43 4.33 -8.63
N GLY A 23 11.69 4.59 -9.89
CA GLY A 23 12.71 3.91 -10.67
C GLY A 23 12.48 2.39 -10.73
N SER A 24 13.53 1.62 -10.46
CA SER A 24 13.47 0.16 -10.37
C SER A 24 13.12 -0.37 -8.96
N SER A 25 12.91 0.53 -7.99
CA SER A 25 12.62 0.13 -6.60
C SER A 25 11.28 -0.61 -6.49
N PRO A 26 11.12 -1.54 -5.54
CA PRO A 26 9.83 -2.16 -5.28
C PRO A 26 8.73 -1.14 -4.97
N ILE A 27 7.48 -1.46 -5.28
CA ILE A 27 6.34 -0.59 -4.93
C ILE A 27 6.22 -0.55 -3.41
N VAL A 28 6.27 0.66 -2.84
CA VAL A 28 6.34 0.90 -1.40
C VAL A 28 4.95 0.97 -0.79
N ILE A 29 4.74 0.29 0.33
CA ILE A 29 3.52 0.37 1.14
C ILE A 29 3.67 1.49 2.17
N GLN A 30 2.77 2.46 2.10
CA GLN A 30 2.68 3.54 3.08
C GLN A 30 1.37 3.43 3.87
N SER A 31 1.45 3.67 5.17
CA SER A 31 0.29 3.80 6.06
C SER A 31 0.18 5.18 6.69
N MET A 32 -0.78 5.35 7.60
CA MET A 32 -0.98 6.59 8.35
C MET A 32 -1.57 6.29 9.71
N THR A 33 -1.08 6.98 10.75
CA THR A 33 -1.71 6.95 12.07
C THR A 33 -3.05 7.68 12.08
N ASP A 34 -3.92 7.33 13.00
CA ASP A 34 -5.16 8.05 13.32
C ASP A 34 -5.15 8.64 14.74
N THR A 35 -4.05 8.45 15.47
CA THR A 35 -3.82 9.05 16.78
C THR A 35 -3.64 10.57 16.67
N ASN A 36 -3.94 11.29 17.74
CA ASN A 36 -3.47 12.65 17.89
C ASN A 36 -1.94 12.63 18.03
N THR A 37 -1.22 13.27 17.10
CA THR A 37 0.25 13.22 17.06
C THR A 37 0.89 13.84 18.30
N SER A 38 0.19 14.73 19.03
CA SER A 38 0.67 15.24 20.32
C SER A 38 0.60 14.23 21.46
N ASP A 39 -0.19 13.15 21.32
CA ASP A 39 -0.15 11.99 22.21
C ASP A 39 0.99 11.05 21.75
N ILE A 40 2.18 11.32 22.28
CA ILE A 40 3.43 10.67 21.84
C ILE A 40 3.35 9.15 22.00
N GLU A 41 2.87 8.66 23.16
CA GLU A 41 2.85 7.22 23.48
C GLU A 41 1.95 6.47 22.51
N LYS A 42 0.69 6.89 22.36
CA LYS A 42 -0.23 6.24 21.44
C LYS A 42 0.24 6.32 19.99
N THR A 43 0.88 7.42 19.60
CA THR A 43 1.39 7.58 18.24
C THR A 43 2.58 6.66 17.98
N VAL A 44 3.50 6.52 18.94
CA VAL A 44 4.63 5.59 18.86
C VAL A 44 4.13 4.15 18.78
N ASP A 45 3.23 3.75 19.67
CA ASP A 45 2.68 2.38 19.67
C ASP A 45 2.02 2.05 18.32
N GLN A 46 1.23 2.97 17.79
CA GLN A 46 0.58 2.74 16.50
C GLN A 46 1.58 2.72 15.32
N ILE A 47 2.63 3.53 15.35
CA ILE A 47 3.70 3.48 14.33
C ILE A 47 4.41 2.14 14.39
N ILE A 48 4.72 1.61 15.59
CA ILE A 48 5.34 0.29 15.76
C ILE A 48 4.43 -0.80 15.18
N GLN A 49 3.14 -0.82 15.54
CA GLN A 49 2.16 -1.77 15.00
C GLN A 49 2.11 -1.73 13.46
N LEU A 50 2.08 -0.53 12.88
CA LEU A 50 2.06 -0.36 11.43
C LEU A 50 3.36 -0.83 10.76
N ALA A 51 4.51 -0.57 11.38
CA ALA A 51 5.81 -1.03 10.89
C ALA A 51 5.93 -2.56 10.97
N ASP A 52 5.50 -3.18 12.06
CA ASP A 52 5.48 -4.63 12.25
C ASP A 52 4.53 -5.32 11.27
N ALA A 53 3.38 -4.69 10.98
CA ALA A 53 2.48 -5.15 9.92
C ALA A 53 3.12 -5.07 8.51
N GLY A 54 4.23 -4.33 8.35
CA GLY A 54 5.01 -4.21 7.13
C GLY A 54 4.79 -2.91 6.35
N SER A 55 4.31 -1.85 7.02
CA SER A 55 4.35 -0.51 6.45
C SER A 55 5.79 -0.03 6.33
N GLU A 56 6.18 0.37 5.14
CA GLU A 56 7.57 0.80 4.86
C GLU A 56 7.76 2.30 5.09
N ILE A 57 6.68 3.06 5.15
CA ILE A 57 6.65 4.50 5.46
C ILE A 57 5.38 4.78 6.25
N VAL A 58 5.46 5.53 7.33
CA VAL A 58 4.30 5.93 8.12
C VAL A 58 4.09 7.44 8.06
N ARG A 59 2.86 7.88 7.86
CA ARG A 59 2.48 9.29 7.85
C ARG A 59 1.77 9.64 9.15
N VAL A 60 2.14 10.77 9.73
CA VAL A 60 1.52 11.38 10.92
C VAL A 60 0.93 12.73 10.55
N THR A 61 -0.15 13.14 11.20
CA THR A 61 -0.77 14.45 11.00
C THR A 61 0.04 15.52 11.74
N VAL A 62 0.34 16.63 11.05
CA VAL A 62 1.03 17.79 11.66
C VAL A 62 0.17 19.02 11.42
N ASN A 63 -0.81 19.21 12.30
CA ASN A 63 -1.87 20.20 12.16
C ASN A 63 -1.73 21.42 13.12
N ASP A 64 -0.89 21.29 14.15
CA ASP A 64 -0.68 22.34 15.15
C ASP A 64 0.72 22.30 15.76
N SER A 65 0.99 23.26 16.68
CA SER A 65 2.29 23.42 17.34
C SER A 65 2.66 22.24 18.24
N GLU A 66 1.69 21.60 18.87
CA GLU A 66 1.96 20.48 19.79
C GLU A 66 2.30 19.22 18.99
N ALA A 67 1.61 18.98 17.87
CA ALA A 67 1.92 17.89 16.96
C ALA A 67 3.35 17.98 16.40
N ILE A 68 3.79 19.16 15.92
CA ILE A 68 5.14 19.28 15.36
C ILE A 68 6.22 19.17 16.43
N LYS A 69 6.01 19.74 17.64
CA LYS A 69 6.94 19.63 18.77
C LYS A 69 7.10 18.18 19.27
N SER A 70 6.09 17.35 19.08
CA SER A 70 6.14 15.94 19.48
C SER A 70 6.99 15.07 18.55
N ILE A 71 7.26 15.50 17.32
CA ILE A 71 7.97 14.70 16.32
C ILE A 71 9.37 14.25 16.78
N PRO A 72 10.25 15.11 17.36
CA PRO A 72 11.55 14.68 17.86
C PRO A 72 11.44 13.57 18.92
N TYR A 73 10.49 13.69 19.85
CA TYR A 73 10.28 12.70 20.92
C TYR A 73 9.74 11.38 20.37
N ILE A 74 8.83 11.43 19.38
CA ILE A 74 8.35 10.25 18.67
C ILE A 74 9.53 9.53 17.99
N LYS A 75 10.38 10.26 17.27
CA LYS A 75 11.57 9.68 16.59
C LYS A 75 12.56 9.07 17.58
N ASP A 76 12.78 9.71 18.72
CA ASP A 76 13.66 9.20 19.77
C ASP A 76 13.13 7.88 20.36
N LYS A 77 11.84 7.82 20.71
CA LYS A 77 11.20 6.58 21.21
C LYS A 77 11.22 5.45 20.19
N LEU A 78 10.96 5.74 18.92
CA LEU A 78 11.05 4.75 17.84
C LEU A 78 12.49 4.22 17.69
N PHE A 79 13.48 5.10 17.80
CA PHE A 79 14.90 4.70 17.77
C PHE A 79 15.24 3.75 18.93
N HIS A 80 14.83 4.04 20.16
CA HIS A 80 15.01 3.17 21.32
C HIS A 80 14.27 1.83 21.19
N SER A 81 13.16 1.80 20.43
CA SER A 81 12.42 0.58 20.10
C SER A 81 12.98 -0.17 18.88
N ASN A 82 14.13 0.23 18.32
CA ASN A 82 14.71 -0.30 17.09
C ASN A 82 13.82 -0.20 15.86
N VAL A 83 12.85 0.72 15.85
CA VAL A 83 11.96 0.98 14.72
C VAL A 83 12.48 2.16 13.92
N THR A 84 12.89 1.91 12.69
CA THR A 84 13.56 2.90 11.83
C THR A 84 12.71 3.29 10.60
N VAL A 85 11.39 3.10 10.69
CA VAL A 85 10.47 3.46 9.61
C VAL A 85 10.51 4.98 9.34
N PRO A 86 10.63 5.44 8.07
CA PRO A 86 10.57 6.84 7.74
C PRO A 86 9.21 7.46 8.09
N LEU A 87 9.24 8.68 8.65
CA LEU A 87 8.04 9.43 9.01
C LEU A 87 7.73 10.55 8.01
N VAL A 88 6.47 10.67 7.63
CA VAL A 88 5.96 11.72 6.75
C VAL A 88 5.07 12.67 7.53
N GLY A 89 5.41 13.95 7.56
CA GLY A 89 4.53 14.98 8.10
C GLY A 89 3.44 15.36 7.09
N ASP A 90 2.18 15.29 7.50
CA ASP A 90 1.03 15.71 6.72
C ASP A 90 0.63 17.14 7.06
N PHE A 91 1.01 18.07 6.21
CA PHE A 91 0.78 19.50 6.40
C PHE A 91 -0.41 19.99 5.56
N HIS A 92 -1.27 20.74 6.23
CA HIS A 92 -2.45 21.38 5.63
C HIS A 92 -2.43 22.90 5.91
N PHE A 93 -3.54 23.55 6.05
CA PHE A 93 -3.84 24.97 6.16
C PHE A 93 -2.75 25.88 6.75
N ASN A 94 -2.16 25.50 7.88
CA ASN A 94 -1.15 26.25 8.63
C ASN A 94 0.27 25.69 8.47
N GLY A 95 0.46 24.74 7.54
CA GLY A 95 1.76 24.08 7.35
C GLY A 95 2.91 25.04 7.08
N HIS A 96 2.66 26.14 6.37
CA HIS A 96 3.65 27.19 6.11
C HIS A 96 4.11 27.88 7.40
N ILE A 97 3.21 28.13 8.36
CA ILE A 97 3.53 28.71 9.66
C ILE A 97 4.32 27.71 10.51
N LEU A 98 3.90 26.45 10.50
CA LEU A 98 4.55 25.38 11.26
C LEU A 98 5.97 25.12 10.77
N LEU A 99 6.17 25.02 9.46
CA LEU A 99 7.50 24.79 8.88
C LEU A 99 8.45 25.96 9.02
N ASP A 100 7.94 27.19 9.03
CA ASP A 100 8.75 28.40 9.30
C ASP A 100 9.16 28.46 10.78
N LYS A 101 8.19 28.34 11.68
CA LYS A 101 8.42 28.54 13.12
C LYS A 101 9.13 27.37 13.81
N TYR A 102 8.82 26.13 13.39
CA TYR A 102 9.30 24.88 14.02
C TYR A 102 10.20 24.09 13.05
N TYR A 103 11.09 24.82 12.40
CA TYR A 103 12.01 24.29 11.41
C TYR A 103 12.91 23.16 11.96
N LYS A 104 13.38 23.29 13.22
CA LYS A 104 14.23 22.29 13.86
C LYS A 104 13.49 20.97 14.10
N GLU A 105 12.25 21.03 14.55
CA GLU A 105 11.41 19.89 14.79
C GLU A 105 11.00 19.21 13.46
N ALA A 106 10.70 19.99 12.44
CA ALA A 106 10.41 19.49 11.10
C ALA A 106 11.57 18.70 10.48
N ALA A 107 12.81 19.01 10.85
CA ALA A 107 14.01 18.33 10.36
C ALA A 107 14.04 16.82 10.71
N TYR A 108 13.34 16.39 11.76
CA TYR A 108 13.21 14.99 12.14
C TYR A 108 12.26 14.17 11.24
N LEU A 109 11.42 14.84 10.43
CA LEU A 109 10.60 14.16 9.42
C LEU A 109 11.45 13.78 8.21
N ASP A 110 11.08 12.67 7.57
CA ASP A 110 11.80 12.15 6.40
C ASP A 110 11.20 12.62 5.06
N LYS A 111 9.95 13.07 5.07
CA LYS A 111 9.22 13.60 3.91
C LYS A 111 8.09 14.53 4.36
N PHE A 112 7.75 15.51 3.55
CA PHE A 112 6.55 16.32 3.74
C PHE A 112 5.45 15.94 2.75
N ARG A 113 4.21 15.93 3.21
CA ARG A 113 3.05 15.89 2.35
C ARG A 113 2.36 17.25 2.39
N ILE A 114 2.18 17.83 1.22
CA ILE A 114 1.53 19.13 1.04
C ILE A 114 0.33 18.94 0.12
N ASN A 115 -0.83 19.46 0.55
CA ASN A 115 -2.01 19.54 -0.31
C ASN A 115 -2.17 20.97 -0.83
N PRO A 116 -1.89 21.24 -2.11
CA PRO A 116 -1.95 22.59 -2.64
C PRO A 116 -3.33 23.24 -2.58
N GLY A 117 -4.41 22.46 -2.52
CA GLY A 117 -5.77 22.97 -2.35
C GLY A 117 -6.09 23.47 -0.94
N ASN A 118 -5.24 23.16 0.07
CA ASN A 118 -5.45 23.51 1.47
C ASN A 118 -4.44 24.52 2.04
N VAL A 119 -3.58 25.09 1.22
CA VAL A 119 -2.52 26.01 1.71
C VAL A 119 -2.89 27.49 1.65
N GLY A 120 -4.12 27.81 1.21
CA GLY A 120 -4.60 29.19 1.09
C GLY A 120 -5.47 29.42 -0.13
N LYS A 121 -5.90 30.66 -0.36
CA LYS A 121 -6.71 31.05 -1.52
C LYS A 121 -5.98 32.13 -2.30
N LYS A 122 -6.11 32.16 -3.63
CA LYS A 122 -5.52 33.16 -4.56
C LYS A 122 -4.03 33.38 -4.28
N ASN A 123 -3.56 34.60 -4.29
CA ASN A 123 -2.14 34.98 -4.10
C ASN A 123 -1.53 34.47 -2.78
N LYS A 124 -2.34 34.21 -1.73
CA LYS A 124 -1.88 33.62 -0.48
C LYS A 124 -1.52 32.15 -0.63
N LYS A 125 -2.19 31.42 -1.54
CA LYS A 125 -1.91 30.01 -1.82
C LYS A 125 -0.48 29.85 -2.31
N ASP A 126 -0.09 30.59 -3.34
CA ASP A 126 1.23 30.46 -3.94
C ASP A 126 2.33 30.86 -2.95
N LYS A 127 2.13 31.94 -2.18
CA LYS A 127 3.06 32.35 -1.13
C LYS A 127 3.24 31.29 -0.05
N ASN A 128 2.14 30.72 0.46
CA ASN A 128 2.20 29.70 1.50
C ASN A 128 2.84 28.40 0.99
N PHE A 129 2.49 28.00 -0.24
CA PHE A 129 3.11 26.84 -0.88
C PHE A 129 4.62 27.07 -1.09
N THR A 130 5.02 28.24 -1.57
CA THR A 130 6.43 28.63 -1.71
C THR A 130 7.19 28.48 -0.39
N THR A 131 6.68 29.05 0.71
CA THR A 131 7.30 28.91 2.04
C THR A 131 7.52 27.45 2.43
N MET A 132 6.53 26.58 2.16
CA MET A 132 6.64 25.14 2.50
C MET A 132 7.68 24.43 1.63
N ILE A 133 7.76 24.76 0.35
CA ILE A 133 8.76 24.20 -0.57
C ILE A 133 10.17 24.68 -0.21
N GLU A 134 10.34 25.97 0.08
CA GLU A 134 11.62 26.51 0.51
C GLU A 134 12.12 25.85 1.80
N ALA A 135 11.22 25.63 2.78
CA ALA A 135 11.57 24.90 4.00
C ALA A 135 11.99 23.45 3.68
N ALA A 136 11.29 22.76 2.77
CA ALA A 136 11.65 21.42 2.34
C ALA A 136 13.02 21.40 1.63
N CYS A 137 13.31 22.36 0.76
CA CYS A 137 14.60 22.49 0.09
C CYS A 137 15.73 22.72 1.09
N LYS A 138 15.56 23.66 2.03
CA LYS A 138 16.55 23.94 3.09
C LYS A 138 16.86 22.73 3.96
N LEU A 139 15.85 21.89 4.24
CA LEU A 139 15.98 20.66 5.02
C LEU A 139 16.36 19.44 4.19
N ASP A 140 16.54 19.60 2.89
CA ASP A 140 16.77 18.52 1.91
C ASP A 140 15.70 17.40 1.96
N LYS A 141 14.44 17.75 2.26
CA LYS A 141 13.35 16.78 2.39
C LYS A 141 12.56 16.64 1.09
N PRO A 142 12.27 15.40 0.65
CA PRO A 142 11.34 15.17 -0.45
C PRO A 142 9.93 15.59 -0.08
N VAL A 143 9.17 16.00 -1.09
CA VAL A 143 7.77 16.43 -0.93
C VAL A 143 6.85 15.56 -1.75
N ARG A 144 5.72 15.15 -1.15
CA ARG A 144 4.59 14.65 -1.92
C ARG A 144 3.56 15.74 -2.11
N ILE A 145 3.38 16.15 -3.36
CA ILE A 145 2.30 17.04 -3.78
C ILE A 145 1.05 16.18 -3.90
N GLY A 146 0.12 16.36 -2.93
CA GLY A 146 -1.02 15.49 -2.76
C GLY A 146 -2.34 16.19 -3.06
N VAL A 147 -2.80 16.12 -4.30
CA VAL A 147 -4.09 16.68 -4.72
C VAL A 147 -5.21 15.70 -4.37
N ASN A 148 -6.25 16.19 -3.72
CA ASN A 148 -7.50 15.47 -3.50
C ASN A 148 -8.65 16.23 -4.16
N TRP A 149 -9.53 15.53 -4.84
CA TRP A 149 -10.65 16.16 -5.52
C TRP A 149 -11.60 16.91 -4.57
N GLY A 150 -11.80 16.41 -3.35
CA GLY A 150 -12.65 17.06 -2.33
C GLY A 150 -12.09 18.39 -1.78
N SER A 151 -10.81 18.68 -2.04
CA SER A 151 -10.14 19.93 -1.67
C SER A 151 -9.43 20.55 -2.88
N LEU A 152 -10.06 20.47 -4.04
CA LEU A 152 -9.54 21.01 -5.28
C LEU A 152 -9.57 22.55 -5.27
N ASP A 153 -8.61 23.14 -5.97
CA ASP A 153 -8.57 24.58 -6.19
C ASP A 153 -9.78 25.05 -7.00
N GLN A 154 -10.65 25.82 -6.35
CA GLN A 154 -11.90 26.27 -6.95
C GLN A 154 -11.70 27.32 -8.04
N ASP A 155 -10.67 28.14 -7.94
CA ASP A 155 -10.36 29.16 -8.96
C ASP A 155 -9.86 28.48 -10.24
N LEU A 156 -9.03 27.44 -10.11
CA LEU A 156 -8.57 26.63 -11.25
C LEU A 156 -9.74 25.86 -11.88
N LEU A 157 -10.63 25.29 -11.07
CA LEU A 157 -11.80 24.58 -11.59
C LEU A 157 -12.75 25.53 -12.35
N ALA A 158 -13.04 26.69 -11.79
CA ALA A 158 -13.90 27.71 -12.43
C ALA A 158 -13.32 28.15 -13.79
N SER A 159 -12.02 28.45 -13.81
CA SER A 159 -11.33 28.82 -15.06
C SER A 159 -11.45 27.74 -16.14
N LYS A 160 -11.29 26.46 -15.76
CA LYS A 160 -11.44 25.35 -16.72
C LYS A 160 -12.87 25.13 -17.18
N LEU A 161 -13.86 25.34 -16.31
CA LEU A 161 -15.27 25.29 -16.69
C LEU A 161 -15.63 26.42 -17.67
N ASP A 162 -15.13 27.63 -17.45
CA ASP A 162 -15.35 28.78 -18.34
C ASP A 162 -14.73 28.54 -19.74
N LEU A 163 -13.54 27.95 -19.78
CA LEU A 163 -12.89 27.56 -21.04
C LEU A 163 -13.66 26.43 -21.74
N ASN A 164 -14.16 25.46 -20.98
CA ASN A 164 -14.95 24.36 -21.53
C ASN A 164 -16.28 24.84 -22.13
N ASN A 165 -16.96 25.79 -21.49
CA ASN A 165 -18.24 26.36 -21.96
C ASN A 165 -18.08 27.13 -23.29
N LYS A 166 -16.86 27.61 -23.58
CA LYS A 166 -16.53 28.28 -24.86
C LYS A 166 -16.06 27.30 -25.94
N SER A 167 -15.90 26.02 -25.60
CA SER A 167 -15.44 25.00 -26.55
C SER A 167 -16.55 24.55 -27.50
N LYS A 168 -16.19 24.24 -28.75
CA LYS A 168 -17.12 23.65 -29.72
C LYS A 168 -17.58 22.24 -29.32
N ASN A 169 -16.73 21.51 -28.58
CA ASN A 169 -16.99 20.16 -28.08
C ASN A 169 -16.75 20.16 -26.55
N PRO A 170 -17.73 20.60 -25.74
CA PRO A 170 -17.57 20.67 -24.30
C PRO A 170 -17.45 19.27 -23.69
N LYS A 171 -16.51 19.12 -22.79
CA LYS A 171 -16.31 17.92 -21.97
C LYS A 171 -17.34 17.86 -20.85
N SER A 172 -17.60 16.66 -20.34
CA SER A 172 -18.40 16.45 -19.15
C SER A 172 -17.75 17.06 -17.91
N LEU A 173 -18.55 17.31 -16.87
CA LEU A 173 -18.05 17.83 -15.58
C LEU A 173 -16.99 16.88 -14.97
N ASP A 174 -17.21 15.57 -15.01
CA ASP A 174 -16.27 14.57 -14.48
C ASP A 174 -14.90 14.65 -15.22
N GLU A 175 -14.90 14.84 -16.53
CA GLU A 175 -13.66 15.01 -17.32
C GLU A 175 -12.94 16.32 -16.96
N ILE A 176 -13.67 17.42 -16.80
CA ILE A 176 -13.08 18.71 -16.37
C ILE A 176 -12.49 18.60 -14.97
N MET A 177 -13.17 17.92 -14.06
CA MET A 177 -12.64 17.68 -12.71
C MET A 177 -11.36 16.83 -12.74
N CYS A 178 -11.32 15.76 -13.55
CA CYS A 178 -10.11 14.96 -13.74
C CYS A 178 -8.96 15.82 -14.31
N ASP A 179 -9.22 16.59 -15.35
CA ASP A 179 -8.22 17.47 -15.98
C ASP A 179 -7.74 18.57 -15.00
N THR A 180 -8.62 19.03 -14.10
CA THR A 180 -8.26 20.02 -13.06
C THR A 180 -7.36 19.41 -11.98
N VAL A 181 -7.63 18.19 -11.52
CA VAL A 181 -6.77 17.44 -10.58
C VAL A 181 -5.37 17.25 -11.16
N ILE A 182 -5.27 16.85 -12.42
CA ILE A 182 -4.00 16.64 -13.11
C ILE A 182 -3.23 17.97 -13.26
N SER A 183 -3.90 19.03 -13.72
CA SER A 183 -3.28 20.35 -13.87
C SER A 183 -2.79 20.88 -12.52
N SER A 184 -3.61 20.80 -11.47
CA SER A 184 -3.20 21.24 -10.13
C SER A 184 -1.94 20.50 -9.66
N ALA A 185 -1.85 19.19 -9.89
CA ALA A 185 -0.68 18.42 -9.49
C ALA A 185 0.58 18.82 -10.26
N LEU A 186 0.49 18.94 -11.59
CA LEU A 186 1.63 19.23 -12.45
C LEU A 186 2.09 20.69 -12.35
N GLU A 187 1.18 21.64 -12.24
CA GLU A 187 1.51 23.07 -12.07
C GLU A 187 2.23 23.31 -10.75
N ASN A 188 1.76 22.70 -9.64
CA ASN A 188 2.44 22.81 -8.36
C ASN A 188 3.80 22.06 -8.33
N ALA A 189 3.95 20.97 -9.09
CA ALA A 189 5.24 20.30 -9.23
C ALA A 189 6.25 21.19 -9.99
N LYS A 190 5.82 21.83 -11.09
CA LYS A 190 6.64 22.80 -11.84
C LYS A 190 6.98 24.01 -10.98
N LEU A 191 6.04 24.52 -10.19
CA LEU A 191 6.30 25.61 -9.27
C LEU A 191 7.36 25.21 -8.22
N ALA A 192 7.28 23.99 -7.66
CA ALA A 192 8.28 23.49 -6.75
C ALA A 192 9.68 23.40 -7.40
N GLU A 193 9.77 22.95 -8.65
CA GLU A 193 11.04 22.95 -9.41
C GLU A 193 11.58 24.37 -9.63
N SER A 194 10.72 25.33 -9.98
CA SER A 194 11.13 26.73 -10.18
C SER A 194 11.64 27.39 -8.88
N LEU A 195 11.24 26.88 -7.73
CA LEU A 195 11.71 27.27 -6.40
C LEU A 195 13.00 26.54 -5.96
N GLY A 196 13.59 25.73 -6.85
CA GLY A 196 14.85 25.04 -6.62
C GLY A 196 14.73 23.61 -6.13
N MET A 197 13.51 23.03 -6.02
CA MET A 197 13.37 21.64 -5.64
C MET A 197 13.74 20.72 -6.81
N HIS A 198 14.71 19.84 -6.60
CA HIS A 198 15.09 18.89 -7.65
C HIS A 198 13.95 17.86 -7.89
N LYS A 199 13.72 17.48 -9.15
CA LYS A 199 12.67 16.53 -9.54
C LYS A 199 12.75 15.17 -8.84
N SER A 200 13.94 14.73 -8.40
CA SER A 200 14.12 13.53 -7.59
C SER A 200 13.70 13.70 -6.11
N LYS A 201 13.11 14.83 -5.75
CA LYS A 201 12.53 15.11 -4.43
C LYS A 201 11.01 15.26 -4.48
N ILE A 202 10.39 15.10 -5.66
CA ILE A 202 8.96 15.32 -5.87
C ILE A 202 8.26 13.98 -6.11
N ILE A 203 7.18 13.72 -5.38
CA ILE A 203 6.24 12.61 -5.55
C ILE A 203 4.86 13.23 -5.78
N ILE A 204 4.04 12.64 -6.66
CA ILE A 204 2.69 13.13 -6.95
C ILE A 204 1.64 12.11 -6.47
N SER A 205 0.53 12.62 -5.95
CA SER A 205 -0.69 11.85 -5.80
C SER A 205 -1.94 12.64 -6.19
N CYS A 206 -2.84 12.00 -6.92
CA CYS A 206 -4.12 12.52 -7.37
C CYS A 206 -5.23 11.60 -6.86
N LYS A 207 -5.85 11.93 -5.72
CA LYS A 207 -6.82 11.06 -5.08
C LYS A 207 -8.25 11.47 -5.36
N LEU A 208 -9.05 10.51 -5.79
CA LEU A 208 -10.48 10.62 -6.03
C LEU A 208 -11.21 9.50 -5.27
N SER A 209 -12.53 9.63 -5.10
CA SER A 209 -13.39 8.62 -4.46
C SER A 209 -14.13 7.72 -5.47
N LYS A 210 -14.10 8.07 -6.77
CA LYS A 210 -14.68 7.25 -7.86
C LYS A 210 -13.58 6.43 -8.54
N VAL A 211 -13.72 5.10 -8.57
CA VAL A 211 -12.74 4.13 -9.07
C VAL A 211 -12.35 4.40 -10.52
N ASN A 212 -13.33 4.50 -11.42
CA ASN A 212 -13.10 4.74 -12.86
C ASN A 212 -12.34 6.06 -13.10
N MET A 213 -12.78 7.15 -12.47
CA MET A 213 -12.11 8.44 -12.60
C MET A 213 -10.68 8.43 -12.06
N LEU A 214 -10.43 7.72 -10.95
CA LEU A 214 -9.07 7.55 -10.42
C LEU A 214 -8.16 6.88 -11.44
N ILE A 215 -8.63 5.78 -12.04
CA ILE A 215 -7.89 5.03 -13.06
C ILE A 215 -7.57 5.95 -14.24
N ASP A 216 -8.54 6.70 -14.75
CA ASP A 216 -8.36 7.61 -15.88
C ASP A 216 -7.36 8.72 -15.57
N VAL A 217 -7.45 9.34 -14.38
CA VAL A 217 -6.51 10.37 -13.92
C VAL A 217 -5.08 9.83 -13.88
N TYR A 218 -4.87 8.66 -13.29
CA TYR A 218 -3.51 8.11 -13.20
C TYR A 218 -2.97 7.62 -14.54
N ARG A 219 -3.79 7.09 -15.43
CA ARG A 219 -3.40 6.75 -16.81
C ARG A 219 -3.01 7.99 -17.61
N LYS A 220 -3.71 9.11 -17.41
CA LYS A 220 -3.39 10.39 -18.06
C LYS A 220 -2.09 10.99 -17.49
N ILE A 221 -1.99 11.15 -16.18
CA ILE A 221 -0.82 11.78 -15.54
C ILE A 221 0.46 10.96 -15.72
N ALA A 222 0.36 9.65 -15.81
CA ALA A 222 1.47 8.74 -16.06
C ALA A 222 2.16 8.99 -17.41
N LYS A 223 1.44 9.53 -18.40
CA LYS A 223 1.96 9.91 -19.72
C LYS A 223 2.54 11.32 -19.74
N LEU A 224 2.23 12.16 -18.75
CA LEU A 224 2.56 13.59 -18.74
C LEU A 224 3.78 13.92 -17.89
N CYS A 225 4.25 13.01 -17.03
CA CYS A 225 5.39 13.27 -16.15
C CYS A 225 6.14 11.98 -15.79
N GLU A 226 7.35 12.13 -15.27
CA GLU A 226 8.18 11.03 -14.74
C GLU A 226 8.32 11.09 -13.20
N TYR A 227 7.54 11.90 -12.49
CA TYR A 227 7.54 11.87 -11.02
C TYR A 227 6.97 10.55 -10.52
N PRO A 228 7.49 9.98 -9.41
CA PRO A 228 6.86 8.82 -8.77
C PRO A 228 5.41 9.12 -8.40
N LEU A 229 4.54 8.14 -8.59
CA LEU A 229 3.11 8.24 -8.35
C LEU A 229 2.71 7.45 -7.10
N HIS A 230 2.07 8.15 -6.15
CA HIS A 230 1.49 7.54 -4.96
C HIS A 230 0.01 7.26 -5.20
N LEU A 231 -0.34 5.99 -5.34
CA LEU A 231 -1.71 5.55 -5.59
C LEU A 231 -2.51 5.42 -4.29
N GLY A 232 -3.80 5.65 -4.38
CA GLY A 232 -4.75 5.39 -3.30
C GLY A 232 -6.11 5.98 -3.61
N LEU A 233 -7.16 5.21 -3.35
CA LEU A 233 -8.54 5.70 -3.37
C LEU A 233 -8.81 6.47 -2.08
N THR A 234 -9.51 7.60 -2.15
CA THR A 234 -9.99 8.32 -0.97
C THR A 234 -11.46 7.96 -0.72
N GLU A 235 -11.89 7.97 0.54
CA GLU A 235 -13.26 7.65 0.96
C GLU A 235 -13.77 6.31 0.37
N ALA A 236 -12.92 5.29 0.40
CA ALA A 236 -13.25 3.97 -0.15
C ALA A 236 -14.41 3.28 0.60
N GLY A 237 -14.58 3.62 1.87
CA GLY A 237 -15.60 3.05 2.75
C GLY A 237 -15.04 2.06 3.76
N SER A 238 -15.94 1.40 4.48
CA SER A 238 -15.64 0.41 5.51
C SER A 238 -15.67 -1.01 4.97
N ASN A 239 -15.05 -1.93 5.70
CA ASN A 239 -15.13 -3.38 5.52
C ASN A 239 -14.92 -3.83 4.06
N GLU A 240 -15.74 -4.76 3.59
CA GLU A 240 -15.63 -5.38 2.25
C GLU A 240 -15.69 -4.35 1.14
N ARG A 241 -16.55 -3.32 1.27
CA ARG A 241 -16.64 -2.25 0.27
C ARG A 241 -15.31 -1.53 0.09
N GLY A 242 -14.69 -1.13 1.20
CA GLY A 242 -13.39 -0.44 1.17
C GLY A 242 -12.29 -1.29 0.54
N VAL A 243 -12.27 -2.59 0.85
CA VAL A 243 -11.34 -3.57 0.26
C VAL A 243 -11.55 -3.70 -1.24
N VAL A 244 -12.79 -3.97 -1.67
CA VAL A 244 -13.14 -4.16 -3.09
C VAL A 244 -12.84 -2.90 -3.89
N TYR A 245 -13.28 -1.73 -3.42
CA TYR A 245 -13.09 -0.46 -4.15
C TYR A 245 -11.60 -0.11 -4.26
N SER A 246 -10.82 -0.31 -3.18
CA SER A 246 -9.37 -0.09 -3.22
C SER A 246 -8.69 -1.05 -4.19
N SER A 247 -9.05 -2.33 -4.17
CA SER A 247 -8.48 -3.34 -5.08
C SER A 247 -8.82 -3.05 -6.54
N CYS A 248 -10.07 -2.70 -6.83
CA CYS A 248 -10.52 -2.33 -8.18
C CYS A 248 -9.88 -1.02 -8.68
N ALA A 249 -9.55 -0.09 -7.78
CA ALA A 249 -8.91 1.17 -8.14
C ALA A 249 -7.41 1.01 -8.39
N LEU A 250 -6.72 0.22 -7.57
CA LEU A 250 -5.27 0.05 -7.65
C LEU A 250 -4.85 -1.01 -8.65
N GLY A 251 -5.58 -2.12 -8.73
CA GLY A 251 -5.23 -3.28 -9.54
C GLY A 251 -4.97 -2.97 -11.01
N PRO A 252 -5.89 -2.33 -11.74
CA PRO A 252 -5.69 -1.99 -13.15
C PRO A 252 -4.47 -1.10 -13.37
N LEU A 253 -4.22 -0.13 -12.48
CA LEU A 253 -3.06 0.76 -12.56
C LEU A 253 -1.75 0.00 -12.35
N LEU A 254 -1.73 -0.89 -11.37
CA LEU A 254 -0.57 -1.72 -11.09
C LEU A 254 -0.25 -2.67 -12.25
N LEU A 255 -1.27 -3.25 -12.92
CA LEU A 255 -1.11 -4.06 -14.13
C LEU A 255 -0.60 -3.24 -15.32
N ASP A 256 -1.01 -1.97 -15.42
CA ASP A 256 -0.47 -1.03 -16.41
C ASP A 256 0.96 -0.56 -16.09
N GLY A 257 1.56 -1.05 -15.01
CA GLY A 257 2.89 -0.64 -14.53
C GLY A 257 2.92 0.74 -13.89
N ILE A 258 1.75 1.30 -13.53
CA ILE A 258 1.60 2.62 -12.91
C ILE A 258 1.53 2.49 -11.39
N GLY A 259 2.36 3.27 -10.69
CA GLY A 259 2.40 3.33 -9.23
C GLY A 259 3.74 2.94 -8.65
N ASP A 260 4.26 3.78 -7.78
CA ASP A 260 5.56 3.63 -7.13
C ASP A 260 5.41 3.47 -5.61
N THR A 261 4.31 3.94 -5.05
CA THR A 261 3.90 3.71 -3.67
C THR A 261 2.38 3.67 -3.58
N ILE A 262 1.85 2.87 -2.67
CA ILE A 262 0.41 2.69 -2.50
C ILE A 262 -0.01 2.93 -1.04
N ARG A 263 -1.25 3.38 -0.87
CA ARG A 263 -1.94 3.38 0.42
C ARG A 263 -3.40 2.99 0.25
N VAL A 264 -3.81 1.92 0.87
CA VAL A 264 -5.22 1.59 1.10
C VAL A 264 -5.73 2.48 2.24
N SER A 265 -6.95 2.98 2.12
CA SER A 265 -7.61 3.81 3.14
C SER A 265 -8.97 3.21 3.44
N LEU A 266 -9.14 2.73 4.67
CA LEU A 266 -10.39 2.13 5.14
C LEU A 266 -10.97 2.97 6.28
N THR A 267 -12.28 3.03 6.34
CA THR A 267 -12.97 3.40 7.57
C THR A 267 -12.92 2.17 8.48
N THR A 268 -12.12 2.24 9.54
CA THR A 268 -12.02 1.16 10.54
C THR A 268 -13.24 1.19 11.47
N ASP A 269 -13.62 0.05 12.03
CA ASP A 269 -14.57 -0.02 13.12
C ASP A 269 -13.99 0.68 14.37
N ILE A 270 -14.81 0.98 15.36
CA ILE A 270 -14.41 1.72 16.58
C ILE A 270 -13.20 1.08 17.28
N ASN A 271 -13.09 -0.25 17.23
CA ASN A 271 -11.96 -1.02 17.75
C ASN A 271 -11.09 -1.62 16.63
N GLY A 272 -11.24 -1.14 15.39
CA GLY A 272 -10.58 -1.70 14.23
C GLY A 272 -9.11 -1.30 14.14
N GLU A 273 -8.27 -2.27 13.79
CA GLU A 273 -6.84 -2.05 13.66
C GLU A 273 -6.48 -1.38 12.33
N ARG A 274 -5.65 -0.34 12.40
CA ARG A 274 -5.10 0.33 11.21
C ARG A 274 -4.16 -0.56 10.39
N THR A 275 -3.63 -1.61 10.99
CA THR A 275 -2.78 -2.63 10.35
C THR A 275 -3.48 -3.32 9.17
N LYS A 276 -4.81 -3.44 9.18
CA LYS A 276 -5.60 -4.01 8.09
C LYS A 276 -5.38 -3.31 6.74
N GLU A 277 -5.16 -1.99 6.74
CA GLU A 277 -4.82 -1.23 5.52
C GLU A 277 -3.49 -1.72 4.90
N VAL A 278 -2.51 -2.07 5.74
CA VAL A 278 -1.20 -2.59 5.33
C VAL A 278 -1.34 -4.01 4.79
N GLU A 279 -2.08 -4.86 5.49
CA GLU A 279 -2.34 -6.25 5.07
C GLU A 279 -3.01 -6.30 3.69
N ILE A 280 -4.05 -5.50 3.47
CA ILE A 280 -4.74 -5.42 2.17
C ILE A 280 -3.81 -4.88 1.10
N SER A 281 -2.96 -3.90 1.41
CA SER A 281 -1.95 -3.41 0.46
C SER A 281 -0.98 -4.52 0.04
N LYS A 282 -0.55 -5.38 0.98
CA LYS A 282 0.28 -6.56 0.68
C LYS A 282 -0.46 -7.55 -0.22
N LEU A 283 -1.71 -7.87 0.12
CA LEU A 283 -2.55 -8.80 -0.65
C LEU A 283 -2.77 -8.29 -2.08
N ILE A 284 -3.03 -7.00 -2.27
CA ILE A 284 -3.16 -6.39 -3.61
C ILE A 284 -1.86 -6.58 -4.41
N LEU A 285 -0.69 -6.27 -3.85
CA LEU A 285 0.58 -6.45 -4.55
C LEU A 285 0.89 -7.90 -4.85
N GLN A 286 0.56 -8.80 -3.92
CA GLN A 286 0.81 -10.22 -4.05
C GLN A 286 -0.13 -10.88 -5.08
N SER A 287 -1.42 -10.51 -5.11
CA SER A 287 -2.40 -11.07 -6.05
C SER A 287 -2.04 -10.82 -7.52
N PHE A 288 -1.28 -9.75 -7.81
CA PHE A 288 -0.76 -9.47 -9.14
C PHE A 288 0.68 -9.98 -9.38
N GLY A 289 1.26 -10.72 -8.43
CA GLY A 289 2.62 -11.23 -8.52
C GLY A 289 3.70 -10.14 -8.55
N ILE A 290 3.39 -8.95 -8.04
CA ILE A 290 4.31 -7.79 -8.02
C ILE A 290 5.31 -7.91 -6.88
N ARG A 291 4.81 -8.26 -5.68
CA ARG A 291 5.62 -8.52 -4.48
C ARG A 291 4.96 -9.62 -3.66
N TYR A 292 5.79 -10.44 -3.04
CA TYR A 292 5.34 -11.50 -2.15
C TYR A 292 5.71 -11.16 -0.71
N PHE A 293 4.81 -11.44 0.22
CA PHE A 293 4.98 -11.14 1.65
C PHE A 293 4.77 -12.37 2.53
N LEU A 294 3.91 -13.29 2.06
CA LEU A 294 3.56 -14.56 2.68
C LEU A 294 3.53 -15.64 1.59
N PRO A 295 3.70 -16.92 1.94
CA PRO A 295 3.35 -18.03 1.05
C PRO A 295 1.96 -17.87 0.44
N ASP A 296 1.82 -18.19 -0.84
CA ASP A 296 0.56 -18.10 -1.56
C ASP A 296 -0.24 -19.39 -1.36
N VAL A 297 -1.36 -19.30 -0.64
CA VAL A 297 -2.20 -20.43 -0.31
C VAL A 297 -3.42 -20.46 -1.21
N THR A 298 -3.43 -21.37 -2.18
CA THR A 298 -4.60 -21.65 -3.00
C THR A 298 -5.47 -22.67 -2.28
N SER A 299 -6.73 -22.32 -2.00
CA SER A 299 -7.69 -23.23 -1.39
C SER A 299 -9.03 -23.24 -2.10
N CYS A 300 -9.69 -24.38 -2.17
CA CYS A 300 -11.03 -24.44 -2.76
C CYS A 300 -12.09 -23.84 -1.81
N PRO A 301 -13.24 -23.37 -2.32
CA PRO A 301 -14.28 -22.78 -1.47
C PRO A 301 -15.04 -23.82 -0.62
N GLY A 302 -14.84 -25.12 -0.87
CA GLY A 302 -15.71 -26.17 -0.37
C GLY A 302 -17.04 -26.24 -1.14
N CYS A 303 -17.60 -27.40 -1.28
CA CYS A 303 -18.89 -27.62 -1.96
C CYS A 303 -19.55 -28.91 -1.45
N GLY A 304 -20.66 -29.36 -2.07
CA GLY A 304 -21.34 -30.60 -1.70
C GLY A 304 -20.50 -31.88 -1.81
N ARG A 305 -19.33 -31.83 -2.42
CA ARG A 305 -18.36 -32.95 -2.46
C ARG A 305 -17.46 -32.99 -1.22
N THR A 306 -17.34 -31.89 -0.48
CA THR A 306 -16.55 -31.84 0.76
C THR A 306 -17.26 -32.67 1.83
N SER A 307 -16.53 -33.60 2.47
CA SER A 307 -17.13 -34.59 3.39
C SER A 307 -17.50 -34.00 4.74
N SER A 308 -16.82 -32.96 5.17
CA SER A 308 -17.00 -32.33 6.49
C SER A 308 -16.43 -30.91 6.52
N ASP A 309 -16.52 -30.23 7.66
CA ASP A 309 -15.88 -28.96 7.99
C ASP A 309 -14.35 -29.05 8.21
N TYR A 310 -13.81 -30.28 8.19
CA TYR A 310 -12.39 -30.54 8.40
C TYR A 310 -11.49 -29.78 7.42
N PHE A 311 -11.90 -29.72 6.15
CA PHE A 311 -11.17 -28.97 5.13
C PHE A 311 -11.04 -27.47 5.48
N GLN A 312 -12.14 -26.86 5.90
CA GLN A 312 -12.16 -25.44 6.29
C GLN A 312 -11.26 -25.19 7.50
N LYS A 313 -11.30 -26.11 8.50
CA LYS A 313 -10.39 -26.06 9.66
C LYS A 313 -8.93 -26.19 9.25
N LEU A 314 -8.61 -27.15 8.37
CA LEU A 314 -7.25 -27.33 7.85
C LEU A 314 -6.76 -26.07 7.13
N ALA A 315 -7.57 -25.49 6.26
CA ALA A 315 -7.19 -24.30 5.50
C ALA A 315 -6.93 -23.12 6.44
N PHE A 316 -7.82 -22.90 7.43
CA PHE A 316 -7.64 -21.86 8.44
C PHE A 316 -6.39 -22.09 9.30
N ASP A 317 -6.20 -23.33 9.78
CA ASP A 317 -5.05 -23.69 10.63
C ASP A 317 -3.71 -23.56 9.93
N ILE A 318 -3.65 -23.81 8.63
CA ILE A 318 -2.43 -23.61 7.82
C ILE A 318 -2.17 -22.13 7.60
N ASP A 319 -3.19 -21.32 7.26
CA ASP A 319 -3.06 -19.88 7.07
C ASP A 319 -2.55 -19.19 8.35
N GLU A 320 -3.15 -19.51 9.50
CA GLU A 320 -2.70 -19.01 10.80
C GLU A 320 -1.28 -19.49 11.18
N HIS A 321 -0.95 -20.74 10.85
CA HIS A 321 0.39 -21.27 11.08
C HIS A 321 1.44 -20.52 10.27
N ILE A 322 1.15 -20.21 8.99
CA ILE A 322 2.02 -19.42 8.12
C ILE A 322 2.21 -18.02 8.70
N LYS A 323 1.12 -17.31 9.00
CA LYS A 323 1.16 -15.95 9.54
C LYS A 323 2.00 -15.87 10.81
N LYS A 324 1.77 -16.80 11.75
CA LYS A 324 2.47 -16.87 13.04
C LYS A 324 3.98 -17.11 12.89
N ASN A 325 4.37 -17.97 11.95
CA ASN A 325 5.78 -18.35 11.78
C ASN A 325 6.54 -17.47 10.78
N MET A 326 5.84 -16.69 9.96
CA MET A 326 6.45 -15.91 8.89
C MET A 326 7.58 -14.97 9.34
N PRO A 327 7.50 -14.26 10.49
CA PRO A 327 8.60 -13.41 10.94
C PRO A 327 9.90 -14.20 11.16
N LEU A 328 9.79 -15.41 11.73
CA LEU A 328 10.92 -16.30 11.93
C LEU A 328 11.39 -16.94 10.62
N TRP A 329 10.45 -17.40 9.80
CA TRP A 329 10.76 -18.03 8.51
C TRP A 329 11.50 -17.06 7.59
N LYS A 330 11.02 -15.83 7.46
CA LYS A 330 11.65 -14.82 6.61
C LYS A 330 13.09 -14.49 7.01
N LYS A 331 13.41 -14.63 8.32
CA LYS A 331 14.77 -14.46 8.83
C LYS A 331 15.66 -15.66 8.51
N ASN A 332 15.13 -16.89 8.63
CA ASN A 332 15.90 -18.12 8.54
C ASN A 332 15.90 -18.74 7.13
N TYR A 333 14.89 -18.43 6.32
CA TYR A 333 14.63 -19.02 5.00
C TYR A 333 14.34 -17.91 3.98
N PRO A 334 15.37 -17.19 3.49
CA PRO A 334 15.19 -16.12 2.52
C PRO A 334 14.48 -16.60 1.25
N GLY A 335 13.38 -15.95 0.87
CA GLY A 335 12.56 -16.31 -0.28
C GLY A 335 11.37 -17.21 0.02
N VAL A 336 11.15 -17.62 1.28
CA VAL A 336 10.02 -18.46 1.70
C VAL A 336 8.66 -17.82 1.39
N GLU A 337 8.60 -16.50 1.30
CA GLU A 337 7.41 -15.76 0.89
C GLU A 337 6.94 -16.07 -0.54
N ASN A 338 7.78 -16.71 -1.36
CA ASN A 338 7.43 -17.10 -2.72
C ASN A 338 6.86 -18.54 -2.79
N LEU A 339 6.76 -19.23 -1.67
CA LEU A 339 6.23 -20.60 -1.60
C LEU A 339 4.76 -20.64 -2.01
N LYS A 340 4.38 -21.63 -2.81
CA LYS A 340 3.02 -21.89 -3.24
C LYS A 340 2.48 -23.15 -2.57
N ILE A 341 1.35 -23.01 -1.89
CA ILE A 341 0.70 -24.08 -1.15
C ILE A 341 -0.69 -24.31 -1.75
N SER A 342 -1.08 -25.57 -1.96
CA SER A 342 -2.42 -25.93 -2.41
C SER A 342 -3.14 -26.75 -1.35
N LEU A 343 -4.33 -26.31 -0.95
CA LEU A 343 -5.19 -26.99 0.02
C LEU A 343 -6.54 -27.29 -0.62
N MET A 344 -6.80 -28.56 -0.94
CA MET A 344 -8.00 -28.98 -1.68
C MET A 344 -8.88 -29.93 -0.89
N GLY A 345 -10.21 -29.73 -0.95
CA GLY A 345 -11.19 -30.46 -0.18
C GLY A 345 -11.72 -31.73 -0.86
N CYS A 346 -11.28 -32.07 -2.06
CA CYS A 346 -11.65 -33.33 -2.77
C CYS A 346 -10.67 -33.60 -3.92
N ILE A 347 -10.73 -34.82 -4.47
CA ILE A 347 -9.86 -35.28 -5.58
C ILE A 347 -10.20 -34.68 -6.95
N VAL A 348 -11.33 -33.99 -7.09
CA VAL A 348 -11.76 -33.46 -8.41
C VAL A 348 -10.78 -32.44 -8.96
N ASN A 349 -10.47 -31.39 -8.18
CA ASN A 349 -9.47 -30.37 -8.55
C ASN A 349 -8.14 -30.56 -7.80
N GLY A 350 -8.16 -31.36 -6.69
CA GLY A 350 -7.03 -31.51 -5.79
C GLY A 350 -5.71 -31.89 -6.46
N PRO A 351 -5.65 -32.96 -7.25
CA PRO A 351 -4.44 -33.35 -7.95
C PRO A 351 -3.94 -32.30 -8.97
N GLY A 352 -4.85 -31.63 -9.67
CA GLY A 352 -4.53 -30.61 -10.65
C GLY A 352 -3.89 -29.39 -10.01
N GLU A 353 -4.56 -28.79 -9.03
CA GLU A 353 -4.08 -27.62 -8.31
C GLU A 353 -2.78 -27.91 -7.52
N SER A 354 -2.71 -29.10 -6.90
CA SER A 354 -1.53 -29.49 -6.13
C SER A 354 -0.28 -29.70 -7.01
N LYS A 355 -0.44 -30.04 -8.29
CA LYS A 355 0.68 -30.15 -9.24
C LYS A 355 1.26 -28.79 -9.66
N HIS A 356 0.47 -27.72 -9.53
CA HIS A 356 0.93 -26.35 -9.85
C HIS A 356 1.49 -25.60 -8.63
N ALA A 357 1.38 -26.21 -7.44
CA ALA A 357 1.95 -25.70 -6.20
C ALA A 357 3.30 -26.35 -5.91
N ASP A 358 4.11 -25.71 -5.07
CA ASP A 358 5.34 -26.29 -4.55
C ASP A 358 5.03 -27.46 -3.61
N ILE A 359 4.02 -27.30 -2.76
CA ILE A 359 3.49 -28.35 -1.89
C ILE A 359 1.97 -28.25 -1.83
N GLY A 360 1.28 -29.40 -1.89
CA GLY A 360 -0.16 -29.41 -1.85
C GLY A 360 -0.72 -30.68 -1.19
N ILE A 361 -1.92 -30.55 -0.63
CA ILE A 361 -2.69 -31.66 -0.08
C ILE A 361 -4.08 -31.67 -0.67
N SER A 362 -4.58 -32.85 -1.00
CA SER A 362 -5.95 -33.07 -1.43
C SER A 362 -6.67 -33.96 -0.41
N LEU A 363 -7.65 -33.41 0.29
CA LEU A 363 -8.46 -34.19 1.24
C LEU A 363 -9.45 -35.08 0.49
N PRO A 364 -9.92 -36.19 1.10
CA PRO A 364 -10.96 -36.98 0.53
C PRO A 364 -12.31 -36.26 0.55
N GLY A 365 -13.02 -36.29 -0.55
CA GLY A 365 -14.40 -35.86 -0.65
C GLY A 365 -15.39 -36.91 -0.14
N ARG A 366 -16.69 -36.56 -0.19
CA ARG A 366 -17.78 -37.46 0.23
C ARG A 366 -17.80 -38.73 -0.66
N GLY A 367 -17.73 -39.89 -0.02
CA GLY A 367 -17.72 -41.19 -0.72
C GLY A 367 -16.34 -41.60 -1.28
N GLU A 368 -15.30 -40.80 -1.06
CA GLU A 368 -13.94 -41.13 -1.43
C GLU A 368 -13.21 -41.90 -0.30
N ASN A 369 -12.15 -42.63 -0.64
CA ASN A 369 -11.30 -43.28 0.35
C ASN A 369 -10.73 -42.25 1.35
N PRO A 370 -10.70 -42.53 2.66
CA PRO A 370 -10.23 -41.55 3.68
C PRO A 370 -8.69 -41.41 3.66
N THR A 371 -8.18 -40.94 2.55
CA THR A 371 -6.75 -40.75 2.30
C THR A 371 -6.51 -39.36 1.72
N ALA A 372 -5.48 -38.69 2.23
CA ALA A 372 -5.10 -37.35 1.79
C ALA A 372 -3.73 -37.39 1.08
N PRO A 373 -3.70 -37.51 -0.26
CA PRO A 373 -2.45 -37.46 -1.01
C PRO A 373 -1.79 -36.07 -0.87
N VAL A 374 -0.47 -36.11 -0.61
CA VAL A 374 0.40 -34.94 -0.57
C VAL A 374 1.27 -34.92 -1.83
N TYR A 375 1.31 -33.75 -2.44
CA TYR A 375 2.10 -33.47 -3.65
C TYR A 375 3.25 -32.55 -3.27
N ILE A 376 4.43 -32.84 -3.79
CA ILE A 376 5.63 -32.02 -3.62
C ILE A 376 6.27 -31.87 -5.01
N ASP A 377 6.54 -30.64 -5.41
CA ASP A 377 7.10 -30.26 -6.71
C ASP A 377 6.35 -30.92 -7.89
N GLY A 378 5.02 -30.94 -7.81
CA GLY A 378 4.15 -31.47 -8.84
C GLY A 378 3.93 -32.98 -8.82
N GLU A 379 4.60 -33.72 -7.96
CA GLU A 379 4.51 -35.19 -7.86
C GLU A 379 3.83 -35.65 -6.56
N LYS A 380 3.00 -36.69 -6.65
CA LYS A 380 2.46 -37.34 -5.45
C LYS A 380 3.56 -38.09 -4.73
N LYS A 381 3.97 -37.61 -3.55
CA LYS A 381 5.08 -38.23 -2.77
C LYS A 381 4.60 -39.17 -1.67
N LEU A 382 3.50 -38.83 -1.01
CA LEU A 382 2.98 -39.63 0.11
C LEU A 382 1.47 -39.45 0.25
N THR A 383 0.88 -40.19 1.19
CA THR A 383 -0.54 -40.15 1.47
C THR A 383 -0.76 -40.16 2.99
N LEU A 384 -1.38 -39.14 3.51
CA LEU A 384 -1.72 -39.05 4.93
C LEU A 384 -3.06 -39.78 5.20
N LYS A 385 -3.17 -40.33 6.41
CA LYS A 385 -4.35 -41.05 6.92
C LYS A 385 -4.53 -40.81 8.41
N GLY A 386 -5.73 -40.96 8.93
CA GLY A 386 -6.06 -40.83 10.36
C GLY A 386 -6.49 -39.42 10.74
N ASP A 387 -6.50 -39.17 12.04
CA ASP A 387 -7.15 -37.97 12.61
C ASP A 387 -6.24 -36.74 12.70
N ASN A 388 -4.94 -36.90 12.52
CA ASN A 388 -3.95 -35.80 12.67
C ASN A 388 -3.36 -35.29 11.34
N VAL A 389 -4.10 -35.38 10.24
CA VAL A 389 -3.63 -34.96 8.92
C VAL A 389 -3.10 -33.51 8.90
N THR A 390 -3.74 -32.58 9.61
CA THR A 390 -3.29 -31.20 9.72
C THR A 390 -1.92 -31.07 10.39
N GLY A 391 -1.70 -31.77 11.50
CA GLY A 391 -0.43 -31.77 12.23
C GLY A 391 0.69 -32.38 11.42
N ASP A 392 0.42 -33.48 10.71
CA ASP A 392 1.40 -34.16 9.87
C ASP A 392 1.72 -33.33 8.62
N PHE A 393 0.73 -32.67 8.02
CA PHE A 393 0.97 -31.76 6.91
C PHE A 393 1.84 -30.54 7.31
N LYS A 394 1.61 -29.98 8.53
CA LYS A 394 2.47 -28.91 9.06
C LYS A 394 3.92 -29.33 9.22
N LYS A 395 4.19 -30.57 9.63
CA LYS A 395 5.57 -31.13 9.71
C LYS A 395 6.19 -31.23 8.33
N ILE A 396 5.48 -31.81 7.37
CA ILE A 396 5.95 -31.96 5.98
C ILE A 396 6.21 -30.58 5.33
N LEU A 397 5.34 -29.61 5.59
CA LEU A 397 5.52 -28.23 5.13
C LEU A 397 6.81 -27.62 5.68
N LEU A 398 7.08 -27.82 6.98
CA LEU A 398 8.30 -27.30 7.59
C LEU A 398 9.54 -28.00 7.06
N GLU A 399 9.51 -29.33 6.90
CA GLU A 399 10.60 -30.10 6.27
C GLU A 399 10.86 -29.65 4.83
N TYR A 400 9.80 -29.37 4.07
CA TYR A 400 9.92 -28.85 2.71
C TYR A 400 10.59 -27.46 2.68
N ILE A 401 10.17 -26.56 3.57
CA ILE A 401 10.75 -25.22 3.72
C ILE A 401 12.24 -25.34 4.08
N ASP A 402 12.57 -26.21 5.03
CA ASP A 402 13.95 -26.44 5.48
C ASP A 402 14.84 -26.94 4.33
N ASN A 403 14.34 -27.87 3.53
CA ASN A 403 15.07 -28.43 2.41
C ASN A 403 15.22 -27.49 1.21
N LYS A 404 14.24 -26.59 0.98
CA LYS A 404 14.20 -25.73 -0.21
C LYS A 404 14.89 -24.38 -0.01
N TYR A 405 14.86 -23.85 1.20
CA TYR A 405 15.29 -22.47 1.48
C TYR A 405 16.47 -22.37 2.45
N LYS A 406 16.98 -23.49 3.01
CA LYS A 406 18.18 -23.55 3.83
C LYS A 406 19.40 -23.64 2.93
#